data_f33d45c561b692b1dba4c1a55c5a7e9b
#
_entry.id   f33d45c561b692b1dba4c1a55c5a7e9b
#
_cell.length_a   1.000
_cell.length_b   1.000
_cell.length_c   1.000
_cell.angle_alpha   90.00
_cell.angle_beta   90.00
_cell.angle_gamma   90.00
#
_symmetry.space_group_name_H-M   'P 1'
#
loop_
_entity.id
_entity.type
_entity.pdbx_description
1 polymer ?
#
loop_
_entity_poly.entity_id
_entity_poly.type
_entity_poly.pdbx_seq_one_letter_code
_entity_poly.pdbx_strand_id
1 'polypeptide(L)'
;MADETTGNLRKAYEGESKAVTRLKIFADKADEEEYDSVAKLFRAVADSESIHARNCLRLLKEIKDTETNLSDSLATEQKIAQVGYSSFIAQAEAEENNVATQMFTWARDVEEQHEKLYAFALEHLLAEEEPTYYVCDVCGYVADGTVPDKCPVCGSPAKVFYEVTCKYD
;
A
#
# COMPACT_ATOMS: atom_id res chain seq x y z
N MET A 1 17.02 5.18 25.43
CA MET A 1 17.06 6.27 24.44
C MET A 1 17.34 5.62 23.10
N ALA A 2 16.48 5.81 22.10
CA ALA A 2 16.86 5.45 20.72
C ALA A 2 18.07 6.32 20.38
N ASP A 3 19.13 5.73 19.87
CA ASP A 3 20.27 6.50 19.45
C ASP A 3 19.92 7.38 18.22
N GLU A 4 20.68 8.41 17.96
CA GLU A 4 20.44 9.34 16.86
C GLU A 4 20.46 8.62 15.49
N THR A 5 21.30 7.58 15.36
CA THR A 5 21.38 6.74 14.16
C THR A 5 20.07 6.00 13.87
N THR A 6 19.45 5.41 14.87
CA THR A 6 18.12 4.77 14.74
C THR A 6 17.06 5.76 14.27
N GLY A 7 17.06 6.97 14.84
CA GLY A 7 16.16 8.05 14.36
C GLY A 7 16.42 8.44 12.90
N ASN A 8 17.67 8.51 12.50
CA ASN A 8 18.05 8.84 11.11
C ASN A 8 17.68 7.71 10.14
N LEU A 9 17.82 6.43 10.52
CA LEU A 9 17.39 5.30 9.71
C LEU A 9 15.87 5.32 9.45
N ARG A 10 15.04 5.68 10.47
CA ARG A 10 13.60 5.83 10.29
C ARG A 10 13.25 6.96 9.34
N LYS A 11 13.88 8.12 9.48
CA LYS A 11 13.68 9.26 8.57
C LYS A 11 14.11 8.94 7.14
N ALA A 12 15.22 8.23 6.97
CA ALA A 12 15.69 7.77 5.66
C ALA A 12 14.66 6.80 5.06
N TYR A 13 14.23 5.77 5.79
CA TYR A 13 13.18 4.84 5.34
C TYR A 13 11.91 5.55 4.87
N GLU A 14 11.42 6.53 5.64
CA GLU A 14 10.24 7.32 5.26
C GLU A 14 10.47 8.13 3.98
N GLY A 15 11.64 8.77 3.85
CA GLY A 15 12.01 9.55 2.67
C GLY A 15 12.06 8.70 1.41
N GLU A 16 12.78 7.58 1.46
CA GLU A 16 12.96 6.65 0.35
C GLU A 16 11.62 5.99 -0.06
N SER A 17 10.82 5.56 0.91
CA SER A 17 9.50 4.98 0.64
C SER A 17 8.56 5.97 -0.08
N LYS A 18 8.54 7.24 0.32
CA LYS A 18 7.80 8.31 -0.36
C LYS A 18 8.35 8.57 -1.77
N ALA A 19 9.68 8.52 -1.94
CA ALA A 19 10.32 8.68 -3.24
C ALA A 19 9.93 7.56 -4.21
N VAL A 20 9.93 6.29 -3.77
CA VAL A 20 9.49 5.14 -4.58
C VAL A 20 8.11 5.36 -5.18
N THR A 21 7.11 5.68 -4.35
CA THR A 21 5.74 5.87 -4.82
C THR A 21 5.63 7.05 -5.78
N ARG A 22 6.23 8.19 -5.43
CA ARG A 22 6.21 9.40 -6.26
C ARG A 22 6.86 9.17 -7.62
N LEU A 23 8.02 8.50 -7.68
CA LEU A 23 8.75 8.25 -8.91
C LEU A 23 8.01 7.28 -9.85
N LYS A 24 7.30 6.29 -9.31
CA LYS A 24 6.42 5.43 -10.11
C LYS A 24 5.31 6.24 -10.78
N ILE A 25 4.61 7.11 -10.05
CA ILE A 25 3.58 8.00 -10.58
C ILE A 25 4.16 8.96 -11.64
N PHE A 26 5.38 9.46 -11.44
CA PHE A 26 6.06 10.31 -12.43
C PHE A 26 6.46 9.53 -13.69
N ALA A 27 6.80 8.25 -13.55
CA ALA A 27 7.07 7.39 -14.70
C ALA A 27 5.81 7.18 -15.54
N ASP A 28 4.68 6.89 -14.90
CA ASP A 28 3.40 6.72 -15.60
C ASP A 28 2.99 8.01 -16.32
N LYS A 29 3.21 9.17 -15.70
CA LYS A 29 2.97 10.48 -16.33
C LYS A 29 3.90 10.72 -17.53
N ALA A 30 5.16 10.33 -17.45
CA ALA A 30 6.10 10.45 -18.54
C ALA A 30 5.74 9.52 -19.73
N ASP A 31 5.19 8.32 -19.46
CA ASP A 31 4.64 7.45 -20.52
C ASP A 31 3.42 8.08 -21.19
N GLU A 32 2.48 8.64 -20.42
CA GLU A 32 1.33 9.35 -20.98
C GLU A 32 1.73 10.52 -21.90
N GLU A 33 2.87 11.14 -21.61
CA GLU A 33 3.43 12.26 -22.39
C GLU A 33 4.43 11.80 -23.45
N GLU A 34 4.57 10.49 -23.71
CA GLU A 34 5.44 9.87 -24.70
C GLU A 34 6.95 10.14 -24.47
N TYR A 35 7.36 10.35 -23.19
CA TYR A 35 8.76 10.50 -22.77
C TYR A 35 9.36 9.18 -22.27
N ASP A 36 9.38 8.13 -23.06
CA ASP A 36 9.79 6.76 -22.70
C ASP A 36 11.14 6.69 -21.98
N SER A 37 12.12 7.48 -22.40
CA SER A 37 13.46 7.50 -21.79
C SER A 37 13.41 8.07 -20.36
N VAL A 38 12.57 9.06 -20.12
CA VAL A 38 12.35 9.67 -18.79
C VAL A 38 11.56 8.72 -17.89
N ALA A 39 10.53 8.07 -18.44
CA ALA A 39 9.78 7.04 -17.74
C ALA A 39 10.69 5.91 -17.25
N LYS A 40 11.58 5.39 -18.11
CA LYS A 40 12.59 4.39 -17.75
C LYS A 40 13.53 4.88 -16.64
N LEU A 41 13.98 6.14 -16.72
CA LEU A 41 14.83 6.73 -15.67
C LEU A 41 14.11 6.77 -14.33
N PHE A 42 12.86 7.26 -14.28
CA PHE A 42 12.06 7.31 -13.06
C PHE A 42 11.87 5.92 -12.44
N ARG A 43 11.57 4.88 -13.24
CA ARG A 43 11.47 3.49 -12.76
C ARG A 43 12.79 2.99 -12.20
N ALA A 44 13.90 3.21 -12.90
CA ALA A 44 15.22 2.77 -12.44
C ALA A 44 15.61 3.44 -11.10
N VAL A 45 15.31 4.74 -10.93
CA VAL A 45 15.56 5.43 -9.66
C VAL A 45 14.60 4.93 -8.59
N ALA A 46 13.32 4.69 -8.88
CA ALA A 46 12.37 4.11 -7.93
C ALA A 46 12.85 2.74 -7.40
N ASP A 47 13.39 1.88 -8.26
CA ASP A 47 13.96 0.60 -7.86
C ASP A 47 15.18 0.78 -6.95
N SER A 48 16.05 1.76 -7.25
CA SER A 48 17.19 2.12 -6.40
C SER A 48 16.73 2.56 -5.00
N GLU A 49 15.75 3.47 -4.91
CA GLU A 49 15.23 3.95 -3.62
C GLU A 49 14.52 2.84 -2.82
N SER A 50 13.90 1.89 -3.51
CA SER A 50 13.34 0.69 -2.87
C SER A 50 14.41 -0.16 -2.18
N ILE A 51 15.62 -0.23 -2.77
CA ILE A 51 16.77 -0.92 -2.15
C ILE A 51 17.24 -0.15 -0.90
N HIS A 52 17.30 1.18 -0.95
CA HIS A 52 17.67 2.01 0.20
C HIS A 52 16.67 1.84 1.35
N ALA A 53 15.37 1.93 1.07
CA ALA A 53 14.31 1.71 2.06
C ALA A 53 14.41 0.33 2.72
N ARG A 54 14.57 -0.73 1.92
CA ARG A 54 14.76 -2.11 2.41
C ARG A 54 15.99 -2.23 3.32
N ASN A 55 17.11 -1.59 2.97
CA ASN A 55 18.31 -1.64 3.77
C ASN A 55 18.13 -0.92 5.12
N CYS A 56 17.38 0.18 5.16
CA CYS A 56 17.01 0.83 6.42
C CYS A 56 16.21 -0.12 7.32
N LEU A 57 15.16 -0.79 6.80
CA LEU A 57 14.37 -1.77 7.55
C LEU A 57 15.21 -2.94 8.08
N ARG A 58 16.18 -3.43 7.29
CA ARG A 58 17.11 -4.47 7.73
C ARG A 58 17.97 -4.03 8.90
N LEU A 59 18.53 -2.81 8.85
CA LEU A 59 19.34 -2.26 9.93
C LEU A 59 18.51 -1.95 11.18
N LEU A 60 17.26 -1.55 11.02
CA LEU A 60 16.30 -1.37 12.11
C LEU A 60 15.80 -2.70 12.70
N LYS A 61 16.09 -3.84 12.04
CA LYS A 61 15.62 -5.18 12.41
C LYS A 61 14.07 -5.27 12.42
N GLU A 62 13.43 -4.54 11.52
CA GLU A 62 11.97 -4.50 11.37
C GLU A 62 11.45 -5.54 10.36
N ILE A 63 12.32 -6.23 9.63
CA ILE A 63 11.96 -7.40 8.82
C ILE A 63 12.08 -8.64 9.71
N LYS A 64 10.94 -9.21 10.08
CA LYS A 64 10.82 -10.38 10.94
C LYS A 64 10.51 -11.65 10.11
N ASP A 65 10.14 -12.75 10.77
CA ASP A 65 9.51 -13.89 10.11
C ASP A 65 8.12 -13.52 9.57
N THR A 66 7.58 -14.38 8.69
CA THR A 66 6.33 -14.10 7.98
C THR A 66 5.14 -13.94 8.93
N GLU A 67 5.03 -14.79 9.96
CA GLU A 67 3.94 -14.74 10.92
C GLU A 67 3.95 -13.42 11.72
N THR A 68 5.12 -13.01 12.20
CA THR A 68 5.29 -11.72 12.88
C THR A 68 4.99 -10.55 11.96
N ASN A 69 5.47 -10.57 10.69
CA ASN A 69 5.20 -9.51 9.73
C ASN A 69 3.69 -9.39 9.42
N LEU A 70 2.97 -10.50 9.28
CA LEU A 70 1.52 -10.50 9.10
C LEU A 70 0.79 -9.92 10.31
N SER A 71 1.21 -10.32 11.53
CA SER A 71 0.64 -9.80 12.78
C SER A 71 0.87 -8.30 12.95
N ASP A 72 2.07 -7.82 12.67
CA ASP A 72 2.40 -6.39 12.72
C ASP A 72 1.62 -5.59 11.67
N SER A 73 1.45 -6.15 10.46
CA SER A 73 0.62 -5.55 9.41
C SER A 73 -0.83 -5.46 9.85
N LEU A 74 -1.43 -6.55 10.35
CA LEU A 74 -2.79 -6.56 10.88
C LEU A 74 -3.01 -5.46 11.94
N ALA A 75 -2.11 -5.36 12.92
CA ALA A 75 -2.18 -4.34 13.97
C ALA A 75 -2.06 -2.91 13.40
N THR A 76 -1.31 -2.74 12.34
CA THR A 76 -1.13 -1.44 11.66
C THR A 76 -2.43 -1.04 10.95
N GLU A 77 -3.05 -1.92 10.16
CA GLU A 77 -4.31 -1.63 9.46
C GLU A 77 -5.44 -1.29 10.43
N GLN A 78 -5.58 -2.06 11.53
CA GLN A 78 -6.55 -1.77 12.57
C GLN A 78 -6.40 -0.36 13.14
N LYS A 79 -5.17 0.05 13.42
CA LYS A 79 -4.89 1.37 13.97
C LYS A 79 -5.16 2.48 12.95
N ILE A 80 -4.76 2.28 11.70
CA ILE A 80 -4.94 3.29 10.63
C ILE A 80 -6.42 3.47 10.32
N ALA A 81 -7.17 2.39 10.13
CA ALA A 81 -8.59 2.43 9.84
C ALA A 81 -9.38 3.11 10.97
N GLN A 82 -9.18 2.67 12.21
CA GLN A 82 -9.99 3.12 13.34
C GLN A 82 -9.64 4.51 13.83
N VAL A 83 -8.38 4.91 13.81
CA VAL A 83 -7.91 6.17 14.43
C VAL A 83 -7.46 7.17 13.37
N GLY A 84 -6.63 6.75 12.42
CA GLY A 84 -6.03 7.64 11.43
C GLY A 84 -7.08 8.26 10.50
N TYR A 85 -7.72 7.44 9.69
CA TYR A 85 -8.69 7.92 8.70
C TYR A 85 -9.94 8.54 9.32
N SER A 86 -10.41 8.08 10.48
CA SER A 86 -11.55 8.70 11.17
C SER A 86 -11.29 10.19 11.49
N SER A 87 -10.08 10.53 11.92
CA SER A 87 -9.70 11.91 12.19
C SER A 87 -9.55 12.75 10.92
N PHE A 88 -9.02 12.16 9.83
CA PHE A 88 -8.86 12.84 8.54
C PHE A 88 -10.22 13.13 7.88
N ILE A 89 -11.16 12.17 7.95
CA ILE A 89 -12.53 12.34 7.48
C ILE A 89 -13.20 13.50 8.23
N ALA A 90 -13.17 13.49 9.56
CA ALA A 90 -13.79 14.54 10.36
C ALA A 90 -13.21 15.93 10.06
N GLN A 91 -11.90 16.03 9.83
CA GLN A 91 -11.25 17.29 9.46
C GLN A 91 -11.67 17.74 8.05
N ALA A 92 -11.69 16.82 7.07
CA ALA A 92 -12.09 17.14 5.70
C ALA A 92 -13.57 17.57 5.60
N GLU A 93 -14.45 16.96 6.40
CA GLU A 93 -15.86 17.37 6.54
C GLU A 93 -15.99 18.78 7.15
N ALA A 94 -15.23 19.07 8.20
CA ALA A 94 -15.22 20.40 8.82
C ALA A 94 -14.72 21.50 7.88
N GLU A 95 -13.86 21.14 6.93
CA GLU A 95 -13.34 22.02 5.88
C GLU A 95 -14.19 22.04 4.60
N GLU A 96 -15.32 21.32 4.58
CA GLU A 96 -16.19 21.16 3.40
C GLU A 96 -15.48 20.60 2.16
N ASN A 97 -14.39 19.85 2.35
CA ASN A 97 -13.60 19.23 1.28
C ASN A 97 -14.16 17.85 0.92
N ASN A 98 -15.26 17.84 0.17
CA ASN A 98 -15.98 16.59 -0.18
C ASN A 98 -15.11 15.58 -0.94
N VAL A 99 -14.14 16.03 -1.75
CA VAL A 99 -13.24 15.16 -2.50
C VAL A 99 -12.28 14.42 -1.56
N ALA A 100 -11.67 15.13 -0.62
CA ALA A 100 -10.81 14.54 0.39
C ALA A 100 -11.61 13.62 1.34
N THR A 101 -12.81 14.04 1.76
CA THR A 101 -13.71 13.22 2.58
C THR A 101 -13.98 11.88 1.90
N GLN A 102 -14.35 11.89 0.62
CA GLN A 102 -14.62 10.66 -0.13
C GLN A 102 -13.37 9.78 -0.26
N MET A 103 -12.22 10.36 -0.61
CA MET A 103 -10.95 9.64 -0.74
C MET A 103 -10.54 8.99 0.58
N PHE A 104 -10.61 9.69 1.70
CA PHE A 104 -10.28 9.15 3.02
C PHE A 104 -11.29 8.08 3.47
N THR A 105 -12.57 8.21 3.09
CA THR A 105 -13.58 7.20 3.37
C THR A 105 -13.26 5.91 2.60
N TRP A 106 -12.95 5.99 1.32
CA TRP A 106 -12.55 4.81 0.54
C TRP A 106 -11.28 4.16 1.12
N ALA A 107 -10.28 4.97 1.47
CA ALA A 107 -9.06 4.43 2.07
C ALA A 107 -9.38 3.68 3.38
N ARG A 108 -10.16 4.26 4.30
CA ARG A 108 -10.58 3.58 5.53
C ARG A 108 -11.26 2.23 5.24
N ASP A 109 -12.22 2.22 4.32
CA ASP A 109 -12.99 1.01 3.99
C ASP A 109 -12.09 -0.07 3.36
N VAL A 110 -11.05 0.34 2.64
CA VAL A 110 -10.00 -0.56 2.10
C VAL A 110 -9.12 -1.10 3.22
N GLU A 111 -8.67 -0.28 4.18
CA GLU A 111 -7.86 -0.75 5.31
C GLU A 111 -8.63 -1.75 6.19
N GLU A 112 -9.95 -1.56 6.36
CA GLU A 112 -10.82 -2.55 7.02
C GLU A 112 -10.90 -3.89 6.24
N GLN A 113 -10.73 -3.86 4.93
CA GLN A 113 -10.63 -5.08 4.12
C GLN A 113 -9.24 -5.72 4.25
N HIS A 114 -8.16 -4.92 4.24
CA HIS A 114 -6.81 -5.41 4.47
C HIS A 114 -6.69 -6.11 5.83
N GLU A 115 -7.30 -5.57 6.89
CA GLU A 115 -7.39 -6.22 8.19
C GLU A 115 -7.93 -7.65 8.08
N LYS A 116 -9.03 -7.85 7.35
CA LYS A 116 -9.64 -9.19 7.16
C LYS A 116 -8.72 -10.13 6.38
N LEU A 117 -8.03 -9.63 5.35
CA LEU A 117 -7.09 -10.42 4.56
C LEU A 117 -5.89 -10.86 5.39
N TYR A 118 -5.31 -9.98 6.21
CA TYR A 118 -4.21 -10.35 7.11
C TYR A 118 -4.64 -11.31 8.19
N ALA A 119 -5.83 -11.14 8.78
CA ALA A 119 -6.38 -12.07 9.77
C ALA A 119 -6.58 -13.46 9.15
N PHE A 120 -7.17 -13.52 7.96
CA PHE A 120 -7.36 -14.79 7.21
C PHE A 120 -6.02 -15.45 6.89
N ALA A 121 -5.03 -14.68 6.40
CA ALA A 121 -3.71 -15.22 6.08
C ALA A 121 -2.98 -15.77 7.33
N LEU A 122 -3.16 -15.17 8.52
CA LEU A 122 -2.62 -15.69 9.76
C LEU A 122 -3.27 -17.01 10.18
N GLU A 123 -4.59 -17.12 10.05
CA GLU A 123 -5.31 -18.36 10.37
C GLU A 123 -4.96 -19.51 9.42
N HIS A 124 -4.60 -19.21 8.17
CA HIS A 124 -4.35 -20.16 7.10
C HIS A 124 -2.89 -20.23 6.65
N LEU A 125 -1.96 -19.73 7.47
CA LEU A 125 -0.54 -19.59 7.11
C LEU A 125 0.12 -20.92 6.62
N LEU A 126 -0.36 -22.05 7.09
CA LEU A 126 0.13 -23.40 6.71
C LEU A 126 -0.76 -24.10 5.68
N ALA A 127 -1.80 -23.43 5.16
CA ALA A 127 -2.65 -24.01 4.13
C ALA A 127 -1.88 -24.04 2.78
N GLU A 128 -2.06 -25.12 2.01
CA GLU A 128 -1.46 -25.27 0.67
C GLU A 128 -2.32 -24.59 -0.41
N GLU A 129 -3.12 -23.58 -0.05
CA GLU A 129 -3.95 -22.82 -0.98
C GLU A 129 -3.15 -21.66 -1.57
N GLU A 130 -3.20 -21.52 -2.89
CA GLU A 130 -2.63 -20.39 -3.61
C GLU A 130 -3.75 -19.38 -3.96
N PRO A 131 -4.02 -18.39 -3.11
CA PRO A 131 -5.04 -17.40 -3.39
C PRO A 131 -4.62 -16.51 -4.55
N THR A 132 -5.58 -16.11 -5.38
CA THR A 132 -5.36 -15.11 -6.42
C THR A 132 -5.91 -13.76 -5.94
N TYR A 133 -5.08 -12.73 -5.94
CA TYR A 133 -5.48 -11.40 -5.51
C TYR A 133 -5.61 -10.44 -6.68
N TYR A 134 -6.65 -9.61 -6.66
CA TYR A 134 -6.91 -8.55 -7.64
C TYR A 134 -7.04 -7.21 -6.94
N VAL A 135 -6.39 -6.17 -7.45
CA VAL A 135 -6.40 -4.83 -6.87
C VAL A 135 -7.19 -3.87 -7.74
N CYS A 136 -8.10 -3.13 -7.15
CA CYS A 136 -8.81 -2.04 -7.80
C CYS A 136 -7.88 -0.82 -7.97
N ASP A 137 -7.58 -0.44 -9.21
CA ASP A 137 -6.68 0.68 -9.54
C ASP A 137 -7.23 2.07 -9.14
N VAL A 138 -8.50 2.13 -8.72
CA VAL A 138 -9.14 3.40 -8.31
C VAL A 138 -9.03 3.67 -6.81
N CYS A 139 -9.24 2.64 -5.96
CA CYS A 139 -9.28 2.83 -4.51
C CYS A 139 -8.37 1.90 -3.71
N GLY A 140 -7.69 0.94 -4.36
CA GLY A 140 -6.82 -0.01 -3.70
C GLY A 140 -7.53 -1.24 -3.07
N TYR A 141 -8.86 -1.39 -3.20
CA TYR A 141 -9.56 -2.57 -2.68
C TYR A 141 -8.97 -3.86 -3.25
N VAL A 142 -8.71 -4.83 -2.38
CA VAL A 142 -8.16 -6.14 -2.75
C VAL A 142 -9.27 -7.19 -2.73
N ALA A 143 -9.55 -7.78 -3.88
CA ALA A 143 -10.44 -8.93 -4.01
C ALA A 143 -9.66 -10.22 -3.93
N ASP A 144 -10.18 -11.21 -3.19
CA ASP A 144 -9.63 -12.56 -3.08
C ASP A 144 -10.43 -13.52 -3.98
N GLY A 145 -9.73 -14.26 -4.81
CA GLY A 145 -10.23 -15.30 -5.72
C GLY A 145 -10.93 -14.78 -6.97
N THR A 146 -11.87 -13.84 -6.88
CA THR A 146 -12.65 -13.38 -8.03
C THR A 146 -12.87 -11.87 -8.04
N VAL A 147 -12.74 -11.29 -9.24
CA VAL A 147 -13.05 -9.86 -9.45
C VAL A 147 -14.55 -9.63 -9.38
N PRO A 148 -15.05 -8.73 -8.54
CA PRO A 148 -16.48 -8.39 -8.50
C PRO A 148 -16.89 -7.56 -9.73
N ASP A 149 -18.16 -7.64 -10.13
CA ASP A 149 -18.71 -6.83 -11.23
C ASP A 149 -18.51 -5.33 -11.01
N LYS A 150 -18.61 -4.91 -9.73
CA LYS A 150 -18.31 -3.55 -9.28
C LYS A 150 -17.53 -3.60 -7.98
N CYS A 151 -16.56 -2.73 -7.85
CA CYS A 151 -15.81 -2.57 -6.61
C CYS A 151 -16.77 -2.23 -5.45
N PRO A 152 -16.76 -2.97 -4.33
CA PRO A 152 -17.69 -2.73 -3.22
C PRO A 152 -17.41 -1.42 -2.47
N VAL A 153 -16.21 -0.85 -2.63
CA VAL A 153 -15.81 0.40 -1.98
C VAL A 153 -16.12 1.61 -2.87
N CYS A 154 -15.56 1.68 -4.08
CA CYS A 154 -15.68 2.87 -4.93
C CYS A 154 -16.72 2.73 -6.06
N GLY A 155 -17.32 1.56 -6.26
CA GLY A 155 -18.32 1.30 -7.30
C GLY A 155 -17.76 1.18 -8.73
N SER A 156 -16.45 1.23 -8.92
CA SER A 156 -15.78 1.11 -10.22
C SER A 156 -16.01 -0.27 -10.84
N PRO A 157 -16.09 -0.37 -12.19
CA PRO A 157 -16.36 -1.63 -12.88
C PRO A 157 -15.17 -2.61 -12.80
N ALA A 158 -15.42 -3.91 -12.99
CA ALA A 158 -14.43 -5.00 -12.95
C ALA A 158 -13.17 -4.72 -13.78
N LYS A 159 -13.29 -4.03 -14.91
CA LYS A 159 -12.16 -3.76 -15.83
C LYS A 159 -11.01 -2.92 -15.25
N VAL A 160 -11.21 -2.28 -14.10
CA VAL A 160 -10.15 -1.50 -13.43
C VAL A 160 -9.37 -2.34 -12.41
N PHE A 161 -9.67 -3.63 -12.27
CA PHE A 161 -8.90 -4.53 -11.44
C PHE A 161 -7.76 -5.13 -12.24
N TYR A 162 -6.62 -5.27 -11.60
CA TYR A 162 -5.48 -6.03 -12.12
C TYR A 162 -5.08 -7.13 -11.15
N GLU A 163 -4.58 -8.23 -11.71
CA GLU A 163 -4.09 -9.37 -10.94
C GLU A 163 -2.72 -9.09 -10.37
N VAL A 164 -2.49 -9.52 -9.13
CA VAL A 164 -1.17 -9.47 -8.48
C VAL A 164 -0.45 -10.78 -8.75
N THR A 165 0.68 -10.71 -9.45
CA THR A 165 1.51 -11.87 -9.76
C THR A 165 2.68 -11.99 -8.78
N CYS A 166 3.18 -13.22 -8.59
CA CYS A 166 4.39 -13.45 -7.81
C CYS A 166 5.63 -12.88 -8.54
N LYS A 167 6.60 -12.40 -7.78
CA LYS A 167 7.82 -11.76 -8.31
C LYS A 167 8.66 -12.69 -9.22
N TYR A 168 8.44 -14.00 -9.16
CA TYR A 168 9.27 -15.02 -9.79
C TYR A 168 8.50 -15.91 -10.77
N ASP A 169 7.32 -15.47 -11.22
CA ASP A 169 6.56 -16.12 -12.28
C ASP A 169 7.02 -15.66 -13.67
#